data_c1c55391e9ec170327f6a012ff757a78
#
_entry.id   c1c55391e9ec170327f6a012ff757a78
#
_cell.length_a   1.000
_cell.length_b   1.000
_cell.length_c   1.000
_cell.angle_alpha   90.00
_cell.angle_beta   90.00
_cell.angle_gamma   90.00
#
_symmetry.space_group_name_H-M   'P 1'
#
loop_
_entity.id
_entity.type
_entity.pdbx_description
1 polymer ?
#
loop_
_entity_poly.entity_id
_entity_poly.type
_entity_poly.pdbx_seq_one_letter_code
_entity_poly.pdbx_strand_id
1 'polypeptide(L)'
;MIRCQGLRWGAPGQPLTPAVDFELAAGSLTAVIGANGTGKSSLLKVIAGLQKPLAGKVTLDVPRRGSLSFLPQQQHLDRQFPISLQELVAAGFWGIKQTPQQRSERLRAVLEDWHLGGLEQRPLMALSGGELQRALLARLSLASAPILLLDEPHAALDEEGQALLWKHIHAWHAEGRTLVVVCHDLAAVRQHIPNALLIKNSGCTLAPSTQLIQQQPNTQVA
;
A
#
# COMPACT_ATOMS: atom_id res chain seq x y z
N MET A 1 -11.08 -10.93 -1.98
CA MET A 1 -11.01 -10.73 -3.42
C MET A 1 -11.39 -9.29 -3.76
N ILE A 2 -10.69 -8.68 -4.72
CA ILE A 2 -11.00 -7.34 -5.25
C ILE A 2 -11.40 -7.53 -6.72
N ARG A 3 -12.63 -7.14 -7.08
CA ARG A 3 -13.13 -7.26 -8.46
C ARG A 3 -13.42 -5.88 -9.02
N CYS A 4 -12.84 -5.57 -10.18
CA CYS A 4 -13.06 -4.35 -10.94
C CYS A 4 -13.80 -4.72 -12.23
N GLN A 5 -14.91 -4.03 -12.52
CA GLN A 5 -15.76 -4.33 -13.67
C GLN A 5 -16.07 -3.05 -14.45
N GLY A 6 -15.71 -3.00 -15.73
CA GLY A 6 -15.87 -1.85 -16.60
C GLY A 6 -15.21 -0.59 -16.03
N LEU A 7 -14.15 -0.75 -15.22
CA LEU A 7 -13.58 0.32 -14.42
C LEU A 7 -12.87 1.35 -15.28
N ARG A 8 -13.20 2.63 -15.06
CA ARG A 8 -12.44 3.79 -15.56
C ARG A 8 -12.12 4.73 -14.42
N TRP A 9 -10.90 5.25 -14.40
CA TRP A 9 -10.46 6.24 -13.42
C TRP A 9 -9.61 7.33 -14.06
N GLY A 10 -9.41 8.44 -13.36
CA GLY A 10 -8.70 9.61 -13.84
C GLY A 10 -9.33 10.90 -13.30
N ALA A 11 -9.00 12.01 -13.93
CA ALA A 11 -9.67 13.27 -13.69
C ALA A 11 -11.06 13.30 -14.39
N PRO A 12 -12.01 14.11 -13.91
CA PRO A 12 -13.31 14.26 -14.56
C PRO A 12 -13.17 14.56 -16.06
N GLY A 13 -13.81 13.75 -16.91
CA GLY A 13 -13.74 13.88 -18.37
C GLY A 13 -12.42 13.39 -19.02
N GLN A 14 -11.44 12.97 -18.25
CA GLN A 14 -10.13 12.51 -18.75
C GLN A 14 -9.80 11.13 -18.18
N PRO A 15 -10.36 10.04 -18.71
CA PRO A 15 -10.03 8.70 -18.28
C PRO A 15 -8.60 8.35 -18.69
N LEU A 16 -7.84 7.74 -17.77
CA LEU A 16 -6.44 7.35 -17.99
C LEU A 16 -6.30 6.04 -18.77
N THR A 17 -7.39 5.24 -18.79
CA THR A 17 -7.46 3.97 -19.51
C THR A 17 -8.83 3.79 -20.14
N PRO A 18 -9.00 2.89 -21.14
CA PRO A 18 -10.32 2.36 -21.51
C PRO A 18 -10.98 1.69 -20.31
N ALA A 19 -12.23 1.24 -20.46
CA ALA A 19 -12.87 0.41 -19.46
C ALA A 19 -12.10 -0.91 -19.30
N VAL A 20 -11.77 -1.28 -18.06
CA VAL A 20 -10.99 -2.48 -17.76
C VAL A 20 -11.71 -3.38 -16.78
N ASP A 21 -11.50 -4.69 -16.96
CA ASP A 21 -11.97 -5.74 -16.08
C ASP A 21 -10.78 -6.52 -15.55
N PHE A 22 -10.69 -6.66 -14.24
CA PHE A 22 -9.69 -7.54 -13.61
C PHE A 22 -10.12 -7.95 -12.21
N GLU A 23 -9.51 -9.01 -11.72
CA GLU A 23 -9.77 -9.57 -10.41
C GLU A 23 -8.46 -9.90 -9.70
N LEU A 24 -8.31 -9.41 -8.46
CA LEU A 24 -7.21 -9.77 -7.58
C LEU A 24 -7.74 -10.77 -6.55
N ALA A 25 -7.17 -11.96 -6.54
CA ALA A 25 -7.60 -13.05 -5.66
C ALA A 25 -7.42 -12.67 -4.17
N ALA A 26 -8.26 -13.24 -3.31
CA ALA A 26 -8.04 -13.14 -1.87
C ALA A 26 -6.69 -13.77 -1.49
N GLY A 27 -5.96 -13.14 -0.57
CA GLY A 27 -4.63 -13.59 -0.17
C GLY A 27 -3.54 -13.41 -1.24
N SER A 28 -3.80 -12.71 -2.34
CA SER A 28 -2.77 -12.45 -3.37
C SER A 28 -1.85 -11.28 -2.98
N LEU A 29 -0.60 -11.36 -3.45
CA LEU A 29 0.35 -10.25 -3.44
C LEU A 29 0.56 -9.80 -4.89
N THR A 30 0.16 -8.57 -5.21
CA THR A 30 0.14 -8.04 -6.58
C THR A 30 0.81 -6.67 -6.63
N ALA A 31 1.79 -6.52 -7.52
CA ALA A 31 2.36 -5.21 -7.85
C ALA A 31 1.47 -4.47 -8.85
N VAL A 32 1.33 -3.16 -8.71
CA VAL A 32 0.79 -2.28 -9.75
C VAL A 32 1.94 -1.53 -10.39
N ILE A 33 2.19 -1.83 -11.66
CA ILE A 33 3.31 -1.29 -12.43
C ILE A 33 2.81 -0.55 -13.67
N GLY A 34 3.63 0.33 -14.21
CA GLY A 34 3.32 1.14 -15.40
C GLY A 34 4.06 2.47 -15.37
N ALA A 35 4.07 3.19 -16.48
CA ALA A 35 4.73 4.49 -16.61
C ALA A 35 4.17 5.54 -15.60
N ASN A 36 4.92 6.62 -15.39
CA ASN A 36 4.42 7.73 -14.58
C ASN A 36 3.20 8.37 -15.25
N GLY A 37 2.24 8.80 -14.45
CA GLY A 37 1.00 9.40 -14.95
C GLY A 37 -0.07 8.40 -15.42
N THR A 38 0.18 7.09 -15.46
CA THR A 38 -0.85 6.09 -15.84
C THR A 38 -1.95 5.87 -14.79
N GLY A 39 -1.85 6.54 -13.64
CA GLY A 39 -2.91 6.52 -12.63
C GLY A 39 -2.85 5.37 -11.64
N LYS A 40 -1.68 4.81 -11.36
CA LYS A 40 -1.48 3.75 -10.36
C LYS A 40 -2.02 4.14 -8.98
N SER A 41 -1.62 5.30 -8.46
CA SER A 41 -2.10 5.83 -7.17
C SER A 41 -3.59 6.16 -7.19
N SER A 42 -4.10 6.66 -8.32
CA SER A 42 -5.54 6.92 -8.49
C SER A 42 -6.35 5.62 -8.48
N LEU A 43 -5.84 4.54 -9.08
CA LEU A 43 -6.46 3.22 -9.01
C LEU A 43 -6.54 2.73 -7.56
N LEU A 44 -5.46 2.84 -6.78
CA LEU A 44 -5.48 2.47 -5.37
C LEU A 44 -6.51 3.29 -4.59
N LYS A 45 -6.58 4.61 -4.83
CA LYS A 45 -7.60 5.49 -4.19
C LYS A 45 -9.03 5.09 -4.57
N VAL A 46 -9.27 4.65 -5.81
CA VAL A 46 -10.58 4.15 -6.25
C VAL A 46 -10.91 2.82 -5.57
N ILE A 47 -9.97 1.88 -5.49
CA ILE A 47 -10.17 0.61 -4.76
C ILE A 47 -10.43 0.87 -3.29
N ALA A 48 -9.70 1.81 -2.67
CA ALA A 48 -9.91 2.24 -1.27
C ALA A 48 -11.26 2.93 -1.03
N GLY A 49 -11.96 3.36 -2.09
CA GLY A 49 -13.19 4.15 -1.99
C GLY A 49 -12.97 5.62 -1.62
N LEU A 50 -11.74 6.09 -1.69
CA LEU A 50 -11.34 7.48 -1.45
C LEU A 50 -11.58 8.37 -2.68
N GLN A 51 -11.69 7.77 -3.86
CA GLN A 51 -12.01 8.43 -5.11
C GLN A 51 -13.13 7.66 -5.82
N LYS A 52 -14.11 8.37 -6.37
CA LYS A 52 -15.16 7.75 -7.20
C LYS A 52 -14.58 7.36 -8.56
N PRO A 53 -14.90 6.17 -9.09
CA PRO A 53 -14.56 5.84 -10.47
C PRO A 53 -15.32 6.74 -11.44
N LEU A 54 -14.77 6.95 -12.64
CA LEU A 54 -15.45 7.65 -13.73
C LEU A 54 -16.54 6.78 -14.36
N ALA A 55 -16.33 5.46 -14.39
CA ALA A 55 -17.30 4.45 -14.81
C ALA A 55 -16.97 3.11 -14.19
N GLY A 56 -17.90 2.16 -14.24
CA GLY A 56 -17.75 0.83 -13.69
C GLY A 56 -17.86 0.77 -12.17
N LYS A 57 -17.40 -0.33 -11.59
CA LYS A 57 -17.48 -0.55 -10.14
C LYS A 57 -16.33 -1.36 -9.60
N VAL A 58 -16.03 -1.16 -8.31
CA VAL A 58 -15.14 -1.97 -7.51
C VAL A 58 -15.95 -2.70 -6.44
N THR A 59 -15.82 -4.01 -6.38
CA THR A 59 -16.44 -4.87 -5.37
C THR A 59 -15.36 -5.54 -4.54
N LEU A 60 -15.54 -5.54 -3.22
CA LEU A 60 -14.69 -6.26 -2.27
C LEU A 60 -15.52 -7.36 -1.63
N ASP A 61 -14.98 -8.57 -1.53
CA ASP A 61 -15.66 -9.70 -0.87
C ASP A 61 -15.53 -9.66 0.67
N VAL A 62 -15.30 -8.48 1.20
CA VAL A 62 -15.20 -8.21 2.63
C VAL A 62 -15.98 -6.92 2.93
N PRO A 63 -16.50 -6.75 4.17
CA PRO A 63 -17.14 -5.50 4.57
C PRO A 63 -16.18 -4.32 4.35
N ARG A 64 -16.64 -3.21 3.79
CA ARG A 64 -15.75 -2.05 3.52
C ARG A 64 -15.16 -1.43 4.79
N ARG A 65 -15.90 -1.45 5.91
CA ARG A 65 -15.42 -0.88 7.18
C ARG A 65 -14.43 -1.82 7.87
N GLY A 66 -13.21 -1.31 8.14
CA GLY A 66 -12.17 -2.04 8.86
C GLY A 66 -11.47 -3.15 8.08
N SER A 67 -11.88 -3.40 6.82
CA SER A 67 -11.33 -4.50 6.02
C SER A 67 -10.25 -4.08 5.05
N LEU A 68 -9.95 -2.78 4.96
CA LEU A 68 -8.96 -2.23 4.07
C LEU A 68 -8.14 -1.17 4.79
N SER A 69 -6.82 -1.29 4.69
CA SER A 69 -5.87 -0.26 5.10
C SER A 69 -5.13 0.27 3.88
N PHE A 70 -4.98 1.58 3.83
CA PHE A 70 -4.32 2.27 2.73
C PHE A 70 -3.13 3.08 3.25
N LEU A 71 -1.96 2.84 2.67
CA LEU A 71 -0.78 3.67 2.82
C LEU A 71 -0.70 4.61 1.61
N PRO A 72 -1.01 5.89 1.75
CA PRO A 72 -0.82 6.86 0.68
C PRO A 72 0.65 7.22 0.52
N GLN A 73 1.02 7.75 -0.63
CA GLN A 73 2.32 8.39 -0.84
C GLN A 73 2.52 9.51 0.19
N GLN A 74 3.72 9.62 0.78
CA GLN A 74 4.03 10.50 1.92
C GLN A 74 3.69 11.99 1.73
N GLN A 75 3.62 12.48 0.51
CA GLN A 75 3.43 13.90 0.20
C GLN A 75 2.11 14.50 0.75
N HIS A 76 1.20 13.66 1.26
CA HIS A 76 -0.12 14.09 1.74
C HIS A 76 -0.26 14.13 3.27
N LEU A 77 0.81 13.83 4.04
CA LEU A 77 0.73 13.89 5.50
C LEU A 77 1.18 15.26 5.99
N ASP A 78 0.29 15.97 6.70
CA ASP A 78 0.65 17.19 7.41
C ASP A 78 1.54 16.85 8.61
N ARG A 79 2.83 17.12 8.47
CA ARG A 79 3.83 16.88 9.52
C ARG A 79 3.73 17.86 10.70
N GLN A 80 3.01 18.96 10.54
CA GLN A 80 2.77 19.94 11.60
C GLN A 80 1.63 19.53 12.54
N PHE A 81 0.89 18.45 12.19
CA PHE A 81 -0.14 17.92 13.07
C PHE A 81 0.46 17.52 14.43
N PRO A 82 -0.07 18.02 15.56
CA PRO A 82 0.59 17.94 16.88
C PRO A 82 0.37 16.58 17.55
N ILE A 83 0.86 15.51 16.93
CA ILE A 83 0.88 14.15 17.49
C ILE A 83 2.30 13.59 17.52
N SER A 84 2.53 12.69 18.45
CA SER A 84 3.76 11.90 18.57
C SER A 84 3.78 10.71 17.61
N LEU A 85 4.96 10.11 17.43
CA LEU A 85 5.14 8.88 16.67
C LEU A 85 4.23 7.77 17.20
N GLN A 86 4.21 7.54 18.52
CA GLN A 86 3.40 6.48 19.10
C GLN A 86 1.89 6.71 18.89
N GLU A 87 1.40 7.95 18.92
CA GLU A 87 0.00 8.26 18.64
C GLU A 87 -0.36 7.98 17.18
N LEU A 88 0.54 8.33 16.24
CA LEU A 88 0.40 7.97 14.84
C LEU A 88 0.28 6.45 14.66
N VAL A 89 1.18 5.69 15.28
CA VAL A 89 1.19 4.22 15.16
C VAL A 89 -0.02 3.62 15.87
N ALA A 90 -0.38 4.09 17.06
CA ALA A 90 -1.53 3.62 17.84
C ALA A 90 -2.88 3.85 17.13
N ALA A 91 -2.96 4.79 16.19
CA ALA A 91 -4.15 4.94 15.33
C ALA A 91 -4.46 3.67 14.51
N GLY A 92 -3.50 2.76 14.35
CA GLY A 92 -3.71 1.44 13.73
C GLY A 92 -4.67 0.53 14.52
N PHE A 93 -4.90 0.81 15.80
CA PHE A 93 -5.89 0.08 16.62
C PHE A 93 -7.34 0.51 16.38
N TRP A 94 -7.59 1.42 15.45
CA TRP A 94 -8.95 1.90 15.20
C TRP A 94 -9.92 0.75 14.92
N GLY A 95 -11.01 0.71 15.68
CA GLY A 95 -12.04 -0.33 15.55
C GLY A 95 -11.69 -1.70 16.16
N ILE A 96 -10.49 -1.87 16.74
CA ILE A 96 -10.05 -3.11 17.36
C ILE A 96 -10.36 -3.06 18.88
N LYS A 97 -11.12 -4.04 19.33
CA LYS A 97 -11.40 -4.19 20.79
C LYS A 97 -10.24 -4.92 21.46
N GLN A 98 -9.52 -4.22 22.33
CA GLN A 98 -8.41 -4.75 23.12
C GLN A 98 -8.35 -4.03 24.47
N THR A 99 -7.80 -4.69 25.48
CA THR A 99 -7.52 -4.05 26.77
C THR A 99 -6.39 -3.04 26.64
N PRO A 100 -6.29 -2.03 27.53
CA PRO A 100 -5.17 -1.08 27.54
C PRO A 100 -3.80 -1.76 27.62
N GLN A 101 -3.69 -2.84 28.41
CA GLN A 101 -2.45 -3.61 28.52
C GLN A 101 -2.07 -4.27 27.19
N GLN A 102 -3.00 -4.98 26.54
CA GLN A 102 -2.77 -5.60 25.23
C GLN A 102 -2.35 -4.57 24.15
N ARG A 103 -2.98 -3.38 24.17
CA ARG A 103 -2.59 -2.29 23.27
C ARG A 103 -1.16 -1.82 23.50
N SER A 104 -0.80 -1.63 24.78
CA SER A 104 0.55 -1.18 25.16
C SER A 104 1.62 -2.18 24.74
N GLU A 105 1.40 -3.47 25.02
CA GLU A 105 2.32 -4.56 24.66
C GLU A 105 2.49 -4.67 23.13
N ARG A 106 1.38 -4.66 22.37
CA ARG A 106 1.43 -4.72 20.89
C ARG A 106 2.06 -3.49 20.26
N LEU A 107 1.77 -2.30 20.82
CA LEU A 107 2.37 -1.07 20.33
C LEU A 107 3.89 -1.10 20.48
N ARG A 108 4.37 -1.48 21.68
CA ARG A 108 5.79 -1.61 21.94
C ARG A 108 6.46 -2.61 21.00
N ALA A 109 5.89 -3.81 20.86
CA ALA A 109 6.42 -4.84 19.96
C ALA A 109 6.51 -4.35 18.51
N VAL A 110 5.48 -3.68 18.00
CA VAL A 110 5.49 -3.14 16.64
C VAL A 110 6.51 -2.01 16.47
N LEU A 111 6.68 -1.14 17.47
CA LEU A 111 7.71 -0.10 17.41
C LEU A 111 9.13 -0.71 17.39
N GLU A 112 9.38 -1.75 18.16
CA GLU A 112 10.63 -2.51 18.13
C GLU A 112 10.84 -3.18 16.76
N ASP A 113 9.83 -3.87 16.23
CA ASP A 113 9.86 -4.57 14.93
C ASP A 113 10.15 -3.62 13.74
N TRP A 114 9.78 -2.34 13.85
CA TRP A 114 10.03 -1.32 12.83
C TRP A 114 11.24 -0.43 13.16
N HIS A 115 12.07 -0.80 14.14
CA HIS A 115 13.25 -0.05 14.58
C HIS A 115 12.91 1.41 14.94
N LEU A 116 11.82 1.60 15.67
CA LEU A 116 11.31 2.89 16.13
C LEU A 116 11.38 3.06 17.65
N GLY A 117 11.97 2.10 18.37
CA GLY A 117 12.18 2.18 19.81
C GLY A 117 12.97 3.41 20.20
N GLY A 118 12.56 4.08 21.30
CA GLY A 118 13.15 5.32 21.79
C GLY A 118 12.68 6.58 21.05
N LEU A 119 11.80 6.46 20.04
CA LEU A 119 11.27 7.58 19.28
C LEU A 119 9.79 7.89 19.62
N GLU A 120 9.21 7.19 20.58
CA GLU A 120 7.77 7.17 20.87
C GLU A 120 7.17 8.56 21.04
N GLN A 121 7.87 9.41 21.77
CA GLN A 121 7.41 10.77 22.13
C GLN A 121 7.82 11.83 21.10
N ARG A 122 8.58 11.46 20.04
CA ARG A 122 8.97 12.45 19.03
C ARG A 122 7.75 12.97 18.26
N PRO A 123 7.60 14.28 18.10
CA PRO A 123 6.56 14.85 17.24
C PRO A 123 6.85 14.53 15.76
N LEU A 124 5.82 14.42 14.93
CA LEU A 124 5.97 14.04 13.51
C LEU A 124 6.92 14.96 12.75
N MET A 125 6.94 16.25 13.08
CA MET A 125 7.83 17.23 12.45
C MET A 125 9.32 16.95 12.68
N ALA A 126 9.66 16.28 13.77
CA ALA A 126 11.05 15.94 14.14
C ALA A 126 11.52 14.58 13.59
N LEU A 127 10.65 13.85 12.92
CA LEU A 127 11.00 12.57 12.31
C LEU A 127 11.70 12.78 10.95
N SER A 128 12.70 11.96 10.66
CA SER A 128 13.24 11.84 9.29
C SER A 128 12.17 11.27 8.34
N GLY A 129 12.42 11.33 7.03
CA GLY A 129 11.52 10.73 6.03
C GLY A 129 11.38 9.22 6.24
N GLY A 130 12.48 8.52 6.50
CA GLY A 130 12.48 7.07 6.73
C GLY A 130 11.81 6.68 8.05
N GLU A 131 12.04 7.42 9.15
CA GLU A 131 11.35 7.19 10.43
C GLU A 131 9.84 7.35 10.29
N LEU A 132 9.39 8.40 9.59
CA LEU A 132 7.98 8.63 9.35
C LEU A 132 7.37 7.52 8.48
N GLN A 133 8.08 7.07 7.44
CA GLN A 133 7.63 5.97 6.58
C GLN A 133 7.49 4.68 7.37
N ARG A 134 8.49 4.33 8.20
CA ARG A 134 8.41 3.17 9.08
C ARG A 134 7.27 3.29 10.09
N ALA A 135 7.01 4.49 10.65
CA ALA A 135 5.87 4.72 11.55
C ALA A 135 4.51 4.49 10.86
N LEU A 136 4.36 4.94 9.60
CA LEU A 136 3.16 4.68 8.81
C LEU A 136 2.96 3.20 8.50
N LEU A 137 4.04 2.47 8.23
CA LEU A 137 4.02 1.02 8.02
C LEU A 137 3.74 0.26 9.33
N ALA A 138 4.34 0.69 10.44
CA ALA A 138 4.04 0.17 11.79
C ALA A 138 2.56 0.31 12.16
N ARG A 139 1.93 1.42 11.81
CA ARG A 139 0.48 1.61 11.96
C ARG A 139 -0.33 0.55 11.21
N LEU A 140 0.11 0.17 9.99
CA LEU A 140 -0.55 -0.90 9.22
C LEU A 140 -0.38 -2.28 9.85
N SER A 141 0.74 -2.54 10.54
CA SER A 141 0.96 -3.78 11.29
C SER A 141 -0.03 -3.96 12.43
N LEU A 142 -0.47 -2.86 13.06
CA LEU A 142 -1.49 -2.90 14.11
C LEU A 142 -2.90 -3.07 13.55
N ALA A 143 -3.15 -2.65 12.32
CA ALA A 143 -4.44 -2.79 11.68
C ALA A 143 -4.70 -4.25 11.32
N SER A 144 -5.88 -4.77 11.69
CA SER A 144 -6.29 -6.16 11.36
C SER A 144 -6.98 -6.25 10.00
N ALA A 145 -6.63 -5.37 9.06
CA ALA A 145 -7.27 -5.30 7.75
C ALA A 145 -6.82 -6.45 6.85
N PRO A 146 -7.74 -7.25 6.27
CA PRO A 146 -7.39 -8.31 5.33
C PRO A 146 -6.91 -7.81 3.96
N ILE A 147 -7.10 -6.52 3.64
CA ILE A 147 -6.64 -5.90 2.40
C ILE A 147 -5.70 -4.74 2.74
N LEU A 148 -4.49 -4.77 2.19
CA LEU A 148 -3.50 -3.71 2.31
C LEU A 148 -3.21 -3.12 0.93
N LEU A 149 -3.41 -1.82 0.77
CA LEU A 149 -3.05 -1.06 -0.41
C LEU A 149 -1.86 -0.17 -0.07
N LEU A 150 -0.74 -0.36 -0.75
CA LEU A 150 0.52 0.31 -0.46
C LEU A 150 0.94 1.13 -1.69
N ASP A 151 0.94 2.45 -1.56
CA ASP A 151 1.33 3.37 -2.63
C ASP A 151 2.77 3.82 -2.42
N GLU A 152 3.70 3.23 -3.18
CA GLU A 152 5.15 3.47 -3.11
C GLU A 152 5.72 3.33 -1.68
N PRO A 153 5.52 2.19 -0.99
CA PRO A 153 5.86 2.03 0.41
C PRO A 153 7.37 2.13 0.71
N HIS A 154 8.21 1.94 -0.31
CA HIS A 154 9.68 1.99 -0.22
C HIS A 154 10.25 3.42 -0.31
N ALA A 155 9.41 4.41 -0.66
CA ALA A 155 9.85 5.80 -0.74
C ALA A 155 10.46 6.27 0.59
N ALA A 156 11.57 6.99 0.51
CA ALA A 156 12.33 7.52 1.66
C ALA A 156 12.95 6.46 2.60
N LEU A 157 12.91 5.16 2.28
CA LEU A 157 13.59 4.12 3.02
C LEU A 157 15.01 3.88 2.45
N ASP A 158 15.98 3.75 3.37
CA ASP A 158 17.30 3.22 3.06
C ASP A 158 17.25 1.70 2.81
N GLU A 159 18.40 1.09 2.49
CA GLU A 159 18.46 -0.36 2.20
C GLU A 159 17.96 -1.22 3.36
N GLU A 160 18.31 -0.87 4.60
CA GLU A 160 17.84 -1.59 5.79
C GLU A 160 16.32 -1.45 5.95
N GLY A 161 15.79 -0.24 5.80
CA GLY A 161 14.34 0.01 5.84
C GLY A 161 13.59 -0.71 4.72
N GLN A 162 14.16 -0.82 3.53
CA GLN A 162 13.58 -1.60 2.43
C GLN A 162 13.58 -3.10 2.72
N ALA A 163 14.67 -3.64 3.25
CA ALA A 163 14.74 -5.05 3.65
C ALA A 163 13.68 -5.37 4.72
N LEU A 164 13.52 -4.48 5.70
CA LEU A 164 12.50 -4.58 6.75
C LEU A 164 11.08 -4.52 6.17
N LEU A 165 10.83 -3.61 5.23
CA LEU A 165 9.54 -3.51 4.51
C LEU A 165 9.20 -4.84 3.82
N TRP A 166 10.12 -5.43 3.05
CA TRP A 166 9.87 -6.68 2.34
C TRP A 166 9.63 -7.85 3.30
N LYS A 167 10.36 -7.91 4.41
CA LYS A 167 10.10 -8.89 5.48
C LYS A 167 8.64 -8.81 5.97
N HIS A 168 8.14 -7.60 6.25
CA HIS A 168 6.75 -7.42 6.70
C HIS A 168 5.72 -7.68 5.60
N ILE A 169 5.97 -7.28 4.35
CA ILE A 169 5.09 -7.60 3.22
C ILE A 169 4.92 -9.11 3.08
N HIS A 170 6.02 -9.88 3.16
CA HIS A 170 5.95 -11.34 3.09
C HIS A 170 5.24 -11.95 4.32
N ALA A 171 5.45 -11.42 5.50
CA ALA A 171 4.73 -11.87 6.71
C ALA A 171 3.22 -11.63 6.57
N TRP A 172 2.79 -10.43 6.16
CA TRP A 172 1.37 -10.14 5.92
C TRP A 172 0.75 -11.01 4.83
N HIS A 173 1.50 -11.30 3.77
CA HIS A 173 1.06 -12.21 2.72
C HIS A 173 0.91 -13.65 3.25
N ALA A 174 1.86 -14.13 4.06
CA ALA A 174 1.80 -15.45 4.68
C ALA A 174 0.63 -15.58 5.69
N GLU A 175 0.20 -14.46 6.31
CA GLU A 175 -1.02 -14.40 7.13
C GLU A 175 -2.31 -14.47 6.29
N GLY A 176 -2.23 -14.57 4.96
CA GLY A 176 -3.38 -14.63 4.06
C GLY A 176 -3.99 -13.28 3.70
N ARG A 177 -3.33 -12.16 4.01
CA ARG A 177 -3.80 -10.83 3.61
C ARG A 177 -3.63 -10.62 2.11
N THR A 178 -4.52 -9.86 1.50
CA THR A 178 -4.43 -9.42 0.11
C THR A 178 -3.64 -8.12 0.05
N LEU A 179 -2.53 -8.11 -0.69
CA LEU A 179 -1.68 -6.93 -0.80
C LEU A 179 -1.64 -6.42 -2.24
N VAL A 180 -1.81 -5.11 -2.40
CA VAL A 180 -1.66 -4.40 -3.68
C VAL A 180 -0.61 -3.31 -3.48
N VAL A 181 0.52 -3.42 -4.17
CA VAL A 181 1.70 -2.59 -3.96
C VAL A 181 2.04 -1.83 -5.24
N VAL A 182 1.96 -0.50 -5.24
CA VAL A 182 2.55 0.30 -6.31
C VAL A 182 4.06 0.33 -6.12
N CYS A 183 4.79 -0.11 -7.13
CA CYS A 183 6.24 -0.16 -7.11
C CYS A 183 6.81 0.23 -8.48
N HIS A 184 7.86 1.07 -8.48
CA HIS A 184 8.57 1.48 -9.69
C HIS A 184 9.82 0.63 -9.94
N ASP A 185 10.37 0.02 -8.89
CA ASP A 185 11.53 -0.86 -9.00
C ASP A 185 11.09 -2.24 -9.50
N LEU A 186 11.30 -2.47 -10.80
CA LEU A 186 10.96 -3.74 -11.44
C LEU A 186 11.85 -4.90 -10.95
N ALA A 187 13.07 -4.64 -10.49
CA ALA A 187 13.93 -5.68 -9.92
C ALA A 187 13.37 -6.16 -8.59
N ALA A 188 12.97 -5.24 -7.71
CA ALA A 188 12.30 -5.57 -6.46
C ALA A 188 10.95 -6.29 -6.71
N VAL A 189 10.14 -5.84 -7.69
CA VAL A 189 8.91 -6.54 -8.07
C VAL A 189 9.18 -7.97 -8.49
N ARG A 190 10.17 -8.19 -9.38
CA ARG A 190 10.54 -9.53 -9.86
C ARG A 190 11.00 -10.45 -8.73
N GLN A 191 11.69 -9.90 -7.74
CA GLN A 191 12.26 -10.65 -6.61
C GLN A 191 11.20 -11.00 -5.55
N HIS A 192 10.27 -10.08 -5.25
CA HIS A 192 9.44 -10.15 -4.06
C HIS A 192 7.95 -10.36 -4.34
N ILE A 193 7.44 -10.04 -5.53
CA ILE A 193 6.01 -10.03 -5.81
C ILE A 193 5.65 -10.99 -6.94
N PRO A 194 4.81 -12.02 -6.69
CA PRO A 194 4.53 -13.05 -7.69
C PRO A 194 3.67 -12.58 -8.86
N ASN A 195 2.75 -11.64 -8.64
CA ASN A 195 1.81 -11.18 -9.65
C ASN A 195 1.97 -9.67 -9.90
N ALA A 196 1.71 -9.23 -11.12
CA ALA A 196 1.69 -7.81 -11.44
C ALA A 196 0.48 -7.43 -12.29
N LEU A 197 -0.08 -6.26 -12.01
CA LEU A 197 -1.06 -5.56 -12.83
C LEU A 197 -0.33 -4.44 -13.58
N LEU A 198 -0.09 -4.64 -14.86
CA LEU A 198 0.53 -3.64 -15.73
C LEU A 198 -0.55 -2.70 -16.25
N ILE A 199 -0.40 -1.40 -15.95
CA ILE A 199 -1.29 -0.35 -16.47
C ILE A 199 -0.62 0.35 -17.66
N LYS A 200 -1.33 0.39 -18.79
CA LYS A 200 -0.98 1.13 -19.99
C LYS A 200 -2.16 2.02 -20.42
N ASN A 201 -1.91 3.00 -21.26
CA ASN A 201 -3.00 3.81 -21.82
C ASN A 201 -4.00 2.98 -22.66
N SER A 202 -3.59 1.81 -23.14
CA SER A 202 -4.43 0.86 -23.88
C SER A 202 -5.24 -0.10 -23.00
N GLY A 203 -5.06 -0.08 -21.67
CA GLY A 203 -5.74 -0.97 -20.73
C GLY A 203 -4.83 -1.55 -19.66
N CYS A 204 -5.29 -2.63 -19.02
CA CYS A 204 -4.54 -3.34 -17.97
C CYS A 204 -4.32 -4.80 -18.33
N THR A 205 -3.18 -5.33 -17.89
CA THR A 205 -2.86 -6.76 -18.01
C THR A 205 -2.43 -7.29 -16.66
N LEU A 206 -3.10 -8.33 -16.17
CA LEU A 206 -2.73 -9.05 -14.96
C LEU A 206 -2.05 -10.37 -15.34
N ALA A 207 -0.82 -10.58 -14.89
CA ALA A 207 -0.06 -11.81 -15.14
C ALA A 207 1.05 -11.99 -14.08
N PRO A 208 1.78 -13.12 -14.07
CA PRO A 208 2.98 -13.28 -13.26
C PRO A 208 3.98 -12.15 -13.51
N SER A 209 4.59 -11.63 -12.44
CA SER A 209 5.52 -10.49 -12.51
C SER A 209 6.69 -10.75 -13.46
N THR A 210 7.23 -11.95 -13.44
CA THR A 210 8.33 -12.36 -14.32
C THR A 210 7.98 -12.27 -15.80
N GLN A 211 6.76 -12.62 -16.17
CA GLN A 211 6.28 -12.55 -17.55
C GLN A 211 6.11 -11.10 -18.03
N LEU A 212 5.48 -10.25 -17.21
CA LEU A 212 5.23 -8.84 -17.58
C LEU A 212 6.51 -8.01 -17.64
N ILE A 213 7.46 -8.27 -16.73
CA ILE A 213 8.73 -7.54 -16.70
C ILE A 213 9.62 -7.91 -17.89
N GLN A 214 9.63 -9.17 -18.33
CA GLN A 214 10.37 -9.59 -19.53
C GLN A 214 9.85 -8.93 -20.82
N GLN A 215 8.59 -8.56 -20.87
CA GLN A 215 7.96 -7.91 -22.03
C GLN A 215 8.17 -6.38 -22.05
N GLN A 216 8.78 -5.81 -21.03
CA GLN A 216 9.15 -4.40 -21.01
C GLN A 216 10.61 -4.27 -21.43
N PRO A 217 10.92 -3.73 -22.63
CA PRO A 217 12.29 -3.40 -22.97
C PRO A 217 12.80 -2.37 -21.96
N ASN A 218 14.05 -2.53 -21.48
CA ASN A 218 14.76 -1.70 -20.53
C ASN A 218 14.42 -0.20 -20.64
N THR A 219 13.30 0.22 -20.08
CA THR A 219 13.03 1.64 -19.90
C THR A 219 13.41 1.94 -18.45
N GLN A 220 14.68 2.25 -18.25
CA GLN A 220 15.10 3.01 -17.08
C GLN A 220 14.22 4.26 -17.07
N VAL A 221 13.34 4.35 -16.11
CA VAL A 221 12.58 5.57 -15.84
C VAL A 221 13.58 6.55 -15.25
N ALA A 222 13.98 7.53 -16.08
CA ALA A 222 14.73 8.70 -15.63
C ALA A 222 13.86 9.57 -14.72
#